data_1f9b62ee23434edb83606fd281fe121e
#
_entry.id   1f9b62ee23434edb83606fd281fe121e
#
_cell.length_a   1.000
_cell.length_b   1.000
_cell.length_c   1.000
_cell.angle_alpha   90.00
_cell.angle_beta   90.00
_cell.angle_gamma   90.00
#
_symmetry.space_group_name_H-M   'P 1'
#
loop_
_entity.id
_entity.type
_entity.pdbx_description
1 polymer ?
#
loop_
_entity_poly.entity_id
_entity_poly.type
_entity_poly.pdbx_seq_one_letter_code
_entity_poly.pdbx_strand_id
1 'polypeptide(L)'
;MIHPGSGADSVRALTWYWAAEWYYDIQDYDKSIEYAGKALASSRKAGTKEIECDCCNTLSIAMFRKSDYHRALELARDALTLGRELKDDGLMACSLNTLAGICLASKQPAEGLKCVLEAIGICERQKDSLRLAIRCGMAAEIYHSLGDDEVSLKYSRRAYEINTAMGLRDKAAVRLSQMAAAQIAMERYDEAEESLLKALPELEKAGNMQSWAICCNQLGEICLQKEDKPGAAEYFNSALRVFAEKGDAYNMSHSHLGLSKALVPRNSDEAVAHLMQYTQIKDSLYDSGMNQGLNEYNALYRNEQISSERDRHLISKRRILAFGIAAVLLLSFFVLLLVRRNRSIKSTLVDAMDKLDVAKNRAPARNPRKQDMVEMLKAEVRRQILEGKDVDLQEAAAALCTSRANLNRQIKTQTGESSSNLVSGVRVDMAKEILASQKDRPISDVAAFCGISDVSHFISVFKKVTGVTPKQWRDGNAGKEDPQKEVFGKNMAKEA
;
A
#
# COMPACT_ATOMS: atom_id res chain seq x y z
N MET A 1 -41.07 -8.97 7.56
CA MET A 1 -42.19 -8.29 8.25
C MET A 1 -41.61 -7.11 9.01
N ILE A 2 -41.91 -5.88 8.55
CA ILE A 2 -41.47 -4.65 9.23
C ILE A 2 -42.45 -4.46 10.41
N HIS A 3 -41.94 -4.51 11.65
CA HIS A 3 -42.74 -4.23 12.84
C HIS A 3 -43.27 -2.77 12.78
N PRO A 4 -44.57 -2.49 13.09
CA PRO A 4 -45.15 -1.16 13.02
C PRO A 4 -44.49 -0.06 13.89
N GLY A 5 -43.58 -0.43 14.81
CA GLY A 5 -42.77 0.47 15.64
C GLY A 5 -41.41 0.87 15.06
N SER A 6 -40.89 0.14 14.07
CA SER A 6 -39.51 0.30 13.59
C SER A 6 -39.26 1.66 12.89
N GLY A 7 -40.25 2.20 12.19
CA GLY A 7 -40.11 3.48 11.51
C GLY A 7 -39.97 4.68 12.47
N ALA A 8 -40.77 4.70 13.55
CA ALA A 8 -40.71 5.77 14.55
C ALA A 8 -39.38 5.71 15.36
N ASP A 9 -38.90 4.51 15.68
CA ASP A 9 -37.63 4.34 16.39
C ASP A 9 -36.43 4.66 15.50
N SER A 10 -36.49 4.38 14.18
CA SER A 10 -35.45 4.79 13.22
C SER A 10 -35.34 6.30 13.09
N VAL A 11 -36.49 7.02 12.95
CA VAL A 11 -36.51 8.48 12.89
C VAL A 11 -35.99 9.07 14.20
N ARG A 12 -36.38 8.51 15.35
CA ARG A 12 -35.90 8.94 16.66
C ARG A 12 -34.40 8.71 16.81
N ALA A 13 -33.88 7.57 16.38
CA ALA A 13 -32.45 7.27 16.39
C ALA A 13 -31.66 8.31 15.57
N LEU A 14 -32.12 8.60 14.36
CA LEU A 14 -31.47 9.58 13.48
C LEU A 14 -31.52 11.00 14.08
N THR A 15 -32.65 11.40 14.68
CA THR A 15 -32.79 12.72 15.33
C THR A 15 -31.83 12.88 16.51
N TRP A 16 -31.73 11.85 17.36
CA TRP A 16 -30.80 11.87 18.48
C TRP A 16 -29.34 11.82 18.01
N TYR A 17 -29.03 11.08 16.96
CA TYR A 17 -27.72 11.03 16.36
C TYR A 17 -27.25 12.42 15.87
N TRP A 18 -28.10 13.12 15.09
CA TRP A 18 -27.76 14.50 14.65
C TRP A 18 -27.61 15.48 15.81
N ALA A 19 -28.39 15.32 16.88
CA ALA A 19 -28.20 16.11 18.08
C ALA A 19 -26.84 15.80 18.74
N ALA A 20 -26.44 14.54 18.79
CA ALA A 20 -25.15 14.11 19.33
C ALA A 20 -23.96 14.70 18.53
N GLU A 21 -24.03 14.64 17.20
CA GLU A 21 -23.03 15.23 16.31
C GLU A 21 -22.94 16.76 16.52
N TRP A 22 -24.07 17.44 16.60
CA TRP A 22 -24.08 18.87 16.83
C TRP A 22 -23.43 19.24 18.16
N TYR A 23 -23.76 18.52 19.24
CA TYR A 23 -23.12 18.74 20.55
C TYR A 23 -21.63 18.40 20.54
N TYR A 24 -21.21 17.39 19.77
CA TYR A 24 -19.81 17.09 19.57
C TYR A 24 -19.07 18.26 18.89
N ASP A 25 -19.65 18.82 17.83
CA ASP A 25 -19.07 19.92 17.06
C ASP A 25 -18.87 21.19 17.90
N ILE A 26 -19.80 21.48 18.82
CA ILE A 26 -19.65 22.60 19.79
C ILE A 26 -18.86 22.21 21.04
N GLN A 27 -18.22 21.00 21.05
CA GLN A 27 -17.39 20.48 22.14
C GLN A 27 -18.12 20.28 23.49
N ASP A 28 -19.44 20.15 23.50
CA ASP A 28 -20.24 19.71 24.65
C ASP A 28 -20.31 18.18 24.65
N TYR A 29 -19.19 17.54 25.06
CA TYR A 29 -19.06 16.09 24.98
C TYR A 29 -20.03 15.35 25.91
N ASP A 30 -20.44 15.94 27.02
CA ASP A 30 -21.39 15.32 27.94
C ASP A 30 -22.76 15.15 27.30
N LYS A 31 -23.26 16.20 26.63
CA LYS A 31 -24.51 16.11 25.87
C LYS A 31 -24.36 15.22 24.62
N SER A 32 -23.23 15.29 23.95
CA SER A 32 -22.97 14.39 22.83
C SER A 32 -23.09 12.92 23.25
N ILE A 33 -22.51 12.53 24.37
CA ILE A 33 -22.60 11.20 24.96
C ILE A 33 -24.05 10.83 25.30
N GLU A 34 -24.79 11.75 25.95
CA GLU A 34 -26.18 11.53 26.32
C GLU A 34 -27.06 11.25 25.08
N TYR A 35 -26.97 12.12 24.06
CA TYR A 35 -27.79 11.99 22.86
C TYR A 35 -27.38 10.83 21.97
N ALA A 36 -26.08 10.53 21.84
CA ALA A 36 -25.62 9.36 21.11
C ALA A 36 -26.03 8.05 21.80
N GLY A 37 -26.07 8.02 23.16
CA GLY A 37 -26.61 6.88 23.90
C GLY A 37 -28.11 6.66 23.66
N LYS A 38 -28.90 7.74 23.59
CA LYS A 38 -30.34 7.65 23.23
C LYS A 38 -30.52 7.17 21.78
N ALA A 39 -29.67 7.67 20.87
CA ALA A 39 -29.66 7.26 19.47
C ALA A 39 -29.34 5.77 19.33
N LEU A 40 -28.29 5.29 20.02
CA LEU A 40 -27.87 3.90 20.04
C LEU A 40 -28.98 2.96 20.54
N ALA A 41 -29.65 3.34 21.63
CA ALA A 41 -30.77 2.56 22.17
C ALA A 41 -31.94 2.49 21.18
N SER A 42 -32.21 3.57 20.45
CA SER A 42 -33.29 3.62 19.46
C SER A 42 -32.93 2.87 18.17
N SER A 43 -31.68 2.97 17.70
CA SER A 43 -31.20 2.24 16.50
C SER A 43 -31.23 0.74 16.70
N ARG A 44 -30.83 0.26 17.88
CA ARG A 44 -30.91 -1.16 18.25
C ARG A 44 -32.35 -1.69 18.25
N LYS A 45 -33.31 -0.90 18.77
CA LYS A 45 -34.72 -1.26 18.73
C LYS A 45 -35.27 -1.29 17.29
N ALA A 46 -34.81 -0.38 16.46
CA ALA A 46 -35.22 -0.28 15.06
C ALA A 46 -34.53 -1.30 14.15
N GLY A 47 -33.40 -1.90 14.60
CA GLY A 47 -32.56 -2.79 13.80
C GLY A 47 -31.79 -2.08 12.68
N THR A 48 -31.53 -0.76 12.83
CA THR A 48 -30.80 0.06 11.86
C THR A 48 -29.30 0.03 12.17
N LYS A 49 -28.61 -0.98 11.61
CA LYS A 49 -27.17 -1.23 11.86
C LYS A 49 -26.28 -0.07 11.43
N GLU A 50 -26.60 0.63 10.37
CA GLU A 50 -25.86 1.80 9.90
C GLU A 50 -25.85 2.90 10.97
N ILE A 51 -27.02 3.28 11.48
CA ILE A 51 -27.15 4.30 12.52
C ILE A 51 -26.53 3.79 13.84
N GLU A 52 -26.63 2.50 14.14
CA GLU A 52 -25.97 1.89 15.30
C GLU A 52 -24.46 2.05 15.21
N CYS A 53 -23.87 1.80 14.05
CA CYS A 53 -22.43 1.97 13.79
C CYS A 53 -22.01 3.44 13.98
N ASP A 54 -22.74 4.37 13.40
CA ASP A 54 -22.47 5.80 13.54
C ASP A 54 -22.57 6.25 15.01
N CYS A 55 -23.59 5.81 15.72
CA CYS A 55 -23.73 6.09 17.16
C CYS A 55 -22.56 5.55 17.99
N CYS A 56 -22.12 4.33 17.71
CA CYS A 56 -20.95 3.75 18.37
C CYS A 56 -19.68 4.56 18.10
N ASN A 57 -19.48 5.03 16.84
CA ASN A 57 -18.35 5.89 16.49
C ASN A 57 -18.41 7.23 17.22
N THR A 58 -19.55 7.92 17.22
CA THR A 58 -19.71 9.24 17.88
C THR A 58 -19.53 9.11 19.39
N LEU A 59 -20.14 8.09 20.01
CA LEU A 59 -19.91 7.79 21.43
C LEU A 59 -18.43 7.51 21.73
N SER A 60 -17.80 6.70 20.92
CA SER A 60 -16.38 6.36 21.09
C SER A 60 -15.50 7.61 21.04
N ILE A 61 -15.71 8.49 20.05
CA ILE A 61 -14.93 9.71 19.92
C ILE A 61 -15.19 10.65 21.09
N ALA A 62 -16.45 10.83 21.53
CA ALA A 62 -16.81 11.69 22.66
C ALA A 62 -16.23 11.15 23.98
N MET A 63 -16.29 9.84 24.22
CA MET A 63 -15.66 9.19 25.38
C MET A 63 -14.13 9.36 25.35
N PHE A 64 -13.52 9.19 24.16
CA PHE A 64 -12.09 9.43 23.98
C PHE A 64 -11.70 10.88 24.36
N ARG A 65 -12.49 11.87 23.96
CA ARG A 65 -12.26 13.29 24.33
C ARG A 65 -12.38 13.54 25.84
N LYS A 66 -13.19 12.76 26.54
CA LYS A 66 -13.32 12.77 28.00
C LYS A 66 -12.28 11.89 28.69
N SER A 67 -11.31 11.33 27.96
CA SER A 67 -10.26 10.42 28.45
C SER A 67 -10.79 9.09 29.00
N ASP A 68 -12.05 8.71 28.69
CA ASP A 68 -12.59 7.39 29.01
C ASP A 68 -12.20 6.39 27.88
N TYR A 69 -10.93 6.04 27.87
CA TYR A 69 -10.35 5.24 26.77
C TYR A 69 -10.88 3.80 26.73
N HIS A 70 -11.26 3.23 27.87
CA HIS A 70 -11.79 1.87 27.94
C HIS A 70 -13.12 1.76 27.18
N ARG A 71 -14.10 2.60 27.52
CA ARG A 71 -15.40 2.62 26.82
C ARG A 71 -15.27 3.05 25.37
N ALA A 72 -14.37 4.02 25.10
CA ALA A 72 -14.08 4.42 23.73
C ALA A 72 -13.59 3.25 22.89
N LEU A 73 -12.70 2.41 23.42
CA LEU A 73 -12.17 1.24 22.73
C LEU A 73 -13.26 0.19 22.42
N GLU A 74 -14.11 -0.12 23.41
CA GLU A 74 -15.23 -1.07 23.23
C GLU A 74 -16.18 -0.63 22.11
N LEU A 75 -16.60 0.64 22.16
CA LEU A 75 -17.51 1.23 21.17
C LEU A 75 -16.90 1.30 19.77
N ALA A 76 -15.61 1.64 19.65
CA ALA A 76 -14.91 1.65 18.37
C ALA A 76 -14.82 0.24 17.75
N ARG A 77 -14.64 -0.79 18.58
CA ARG A 77 -14.65 -2.21 18.14
C ARG A 77 -16.02 -2.63 17.63
N ASP A 78 -17.08 -2.28 18.37
CA ASP A 78 -18.44 -2.55 17.95
C ASP A 78 -18.74 -1.88 16.62
N ALA A 79 -18.37 -0.60 16.46
CA ALA A 79 -18.54 0.14 15.22
C ALA A 79 -17.77 -0.51 14.05
N LEU A 80 -16.51 -0.91 14.25
CA LEU A 80 -15.72 -1.58 13.20
C LEU A 80 -16.34 -2.92 12.80
N THR A 81 -16.84 -3.67 13.77
CA THR A 81 -17.52 -4.95 13.52
C THR A 81 -18.78 -4.75 12.69
N LEU A 82 -19.61 -3.76 13.05
CA LEU A 82 -20.81 -3.40 12.28
C LEU A 82 -20.47 -2.93 10.87
N GLY A 83 -19.44 -2.07 10.72
CA GLY A 83 -18.98 -1.61 9.41
C GLY A 83 -18.54 -2.77 8.50
N ARG A 84 -17.86 -3.78 9.07
CA ARG A 84 -17.47 -4.99 8.33
C ARG A 84 -18.67 -5.86 7.95
N GLU A 85 -19.63 -6.04 8.85
CA GLU A 85 -20.86 -6.78 8.56
C GLU A 85 -21.67 -6.13 7.44
N LEU A 86 -21.77 -4.82 7.46
CA LEU A 86 -22.43 -4.00 6.44
C LEU A 86 -21.63 -3.93 5.13
N LYS A 87 -20.34 -4.27 5.15
CA LYS A 87 -19.39 -4.08 4.04
C LYS A 87 -19.32 -2.62 3.59
N ASP A 88 -19.46 -1.70 4.53
CA ASP A 88 -19.40 -0.27 4.28
C ASP A 88 -18.00 0.26 4.60
N ASP A 89 -17.27 0.54 3.54
CA ASP A 89 -15.89 1.06 3.61
C ASP A 89 -15.82 2.43 4.34
N GLY A 90 -16.85 3.26 4.23
CA GLY A 90 -16.91 4.58 4.89
C GLY A 90 -17.02 4.44 6.42
N LEU A 91 -17.93 3.59 6.89
CA LEU A 91 -18.10 3.27 8.31
C LEU A 91 -16.84 2.61 8.89
N MET A 92 -16.23 1.67 8.14
CA MET A 92 -14.98 1.05 8.51
C MET A 92 -13.86 2.08 8.68
N ALA A 93 -13.71 3.00 7.74
CA ALA A 93 -12.67 4.03 7.80
C ALA A 93 -12.87 4.99 8.98
N CYS A 94 -14.10 5.26 9.41
CA CYS A 94 -14.39 6.04 10.60
C CYS A 94 -13.93 5.31 11.86
N SER A 95 -14.34 4.06 12.03
CA SER A 95 -13.98 3.24 13.19
C SER A 95 -12.47 3.00 13.29
N LEU A 96 -11.80 2.73 12.15
CA LEU A 96 -10.35 2.57 12.09
C LEU A 96 -9.61 3.85 12.53
N ASN A 97 -10.10 5.03 12.14
CA ASN A 97 -9.51 6.30 12.57
C ASN A 97 -9.66 6.52 14.09
N THR A 98 -10.81 6.17 14.66
CA THR A 98 -11.06 6.26 16.10
C THR A 98 -10.14 5.30 16.87
N LEU A 99 -10.03 4.05 16.39
CA LEU A 99 -9.08 3.08 16.96
C LEU A 99 -7.63 3.57 16.88
N ALA A 100 -7.24 4.21 15.78
CA ALA A 100 -5.91 4.79 15.64
C ALA A 100 -5.62 5.85 16.72
N GLY A 101 -6.59 6.72 17.01
CA GLY A 101 -6.49 7.71 18.07
C GLY A 101 -6.38 7.08 19.47
N ILE A 102 -7.19 6.06 19.75
CA ILE A 102 -7.12 5.32 21.02
C ILE A 102 -5.77 4.61 21.17
N CYS A 103 -5.27 3.96 20.13
CA CYS A 103 -3.95 3.32 20.13
C CYS A 103 -2.84 4.34 20.39
N LEU A 104 -2.91 5.52 19.78
CA LEU A 104 -1.96 6.61 20.02
C LEU A 104 -1.96 7.05 21.50
N ALA A 105 -3.14 7.33 22.05
CA ALA A 105 -3.28 7.73 23.47
C ALA A 105 -2.80 6.65 24.45
N SER A 106 -2.93 5.39 24.06
CA SER A 106 -2.50 4.21 24.84
C SER A 106 -1.02 3.83 24.64
N LYS A 107 -0.22 4.73 24.04
CA LYS A 107 1.21 4.51 23.74
C LYS A 107 1.50 3.28 22.85
N GLN A 108 0.58 2.96 21.97
CA GLN A 108 0.75 1.92 20.94
C GLN A 108 0.65 2.51 19.50
N PRO A 109 1.48 3.52 19.16
CA PRO A 109 1.38 4.24 17.90
C PRO A 109 1.59 3.34 16.68
N ALA A 110 2.40 2.28 16.79
CA ALA A 110 2.63 1.35 15.69
C ALA A 110 1.35 0.59 15.27
N GLU A 111 0.49 0.22 16.22
CA GLU A 111 -0.80 -0.41 15.91
C GLU A 111 -1.79 0.63 15.37
N GLY A 112 -1.80 1.84 15.95
CA GLY A 112 -2.58 2.96 15.43
C GLY A 112 -2.23 3.31 13.98
N LEU A 113 -0.94 3.24 13.62
CA LEU A 113 -0.48 3.49 12.26
C LEU A 113 -1.10 2.53 11.25
N LYS A 114 -1.19 1.23 11.57
CA LYS A 114 -1.85 0.25 10.70
C LYS A 114 -3.30 0.61 10.43
N CYS A 115 -4.04 0.95 11.48
CA CYS A 115 -5.44 1.34 11.37
C CYS A 115 -5.61 2.59 10.50
N VAL A 116 -4.83 3.64 10.74
CA VAL A 116 -5.00 4.89 10.00
C VAL A 116 -4.57 4.78 8.54
N LEU A 117 -3.54 4.00 8.23
CA LEU A 117 -3.12 3.77 6.84
C LEU A 117 -4.17 2.96 6.05
N GLU A 118 -4.82 1.97 6.67
CA GLU A 118 -5.96 1.27 6.08
C GLU A 118 -7.12 2.25 5.79
N ALA A 119 -7.45 3.13 6.76
CA ALA A 119 -8.49 4.14 6.59
C ALA A 119 -8.15 5.16 5.48
N ILE A 120 -6.89 5.58 5.35
CA ILE A 120 -6.41 6.45 4.26
C ILE A 120 -6.62 5.78 2.92
N GLY A 121 -6.20 4.51 2.78
CA GLY A 121 -6.38 3.74 1.55
C GLY A 121 -7.85 3.60 1.13
N ILE A 122 -8.77 3.48 2.09
CA ILE A 122 -10.21 3.50 1.83
C ILE A 122 -10.64 4.86 1.27
N CYS A 123 -10.29 5.97 1.95
CA CYS A 123 -10.67 7.32 1.53
C CYS A 123 -10.12 7.70 0.16
N GLU A 124 -8.89 7.27 -0.17
CA GLU A 124 -8.28 7.48 -1.48
C GLU A 124 -9.05 6.76 -2.60
N ARG A 125 -9.45 5.49 -2.37
CA ARG A 125 -10.27 4.74 -3.32
C ARG A 125 -11.64 5.38 -3.54
N GLN A 126 -12.25 5.91 -2.48
CA GLN A 126 -13.55 6.59 -2.53
C GLN A 126 -13.47 8.03 -3.03
N LYS A 127 -12.25 8.60 -3.16
CA LYS A 127 -12.00 10.03 -3.48
C LYS A 127 -12.67 10.99 -2.48
N ASP A 128 -12.79 10.57 -1.22
CA ASP A 128 -13.36 11.38 -0.14
C ASP A 128 -12.28 12.28 0.47
N SER A 129 -12.12 13.46 -0.10
CA SER A 129 -11.10 14.41 0.32
C SER A 129 -11.27 14.90 1.75
N LEU A 130 -12.52 15.11 2.21
CA LEU A 130 -12.78 15.60 3.57
C LEU A 130 -12.33 14.58 4.61
N ARG A 131 -12.79 13.33 4.45
CA ARG A 131 -12.38 12.26 5.35
C ARG A 131 -10.90 11.92 5.23
N LEU A 132 -10.33 12.02 4.04
CA LEU A 132 -8.89 11.85 3.83
C LEU A 132 -8.06 12.85 4.63
N ALA A 133 -8.45 14.14 4.67
CA ALA A 133 -7.75 15.16 5.46
C ALA A 133 -7.75 14.84 6.97
N ILE A 134 -8.85 14.29 7.49
CA ILE A 134 -8.95 13.87 8.90
C ILE A 134 -7.95 12.73 9.18
N ARG A 135 -7.91 11.70 8.31
CA ARG A 135 -7.02 10.54 8.47
C ARG A 135 -5.55 10.92 8.29
N CYS A 136 -5.25 11.81 7.36
CA CYS A 136 -3.90 12.37 7.22
C CYS A 136 -3.46 13.10 8.49
N GLY A 137 -4.36 13.87 9.14
CA GLY A 137 -4.05 14.49 10.42
C GLY A 137 -3.77 13.48 11.51
N MET A 138 -4.54 12.40 11.62
CA MET A 138 -4.29 11.32 12.57
C MET A 138 -2.96 10.60 12.27
N ALA A 139 -2.65 10.34 11.01
CA ALA A 139 -1.36 9.76 10.61
C ALA A 139 -0.18 10.67 11.01
N ALA A 140 -0.34 11.99 10.85
CA ALA A 140 0.67 12.96 11.27
C ALA A 140 0.97 12.87 12.77
N GLU A 141 -0.08 12.82 13.61
CA GLU A 141 0.07 12.67 15.08
C GLU A 141 0.77 11.36 15.45
N ILE A 142 0.43 10.27 14.76
CA ILE A 142 1.05 8.97 15.01
C ILE A 142 2.52 8.96 14.59
N TYR A 143 2.86 9.50 13.40
CA TYR A 143 4.25 9.58 12.97
C TYR A 143 5.09 10.48 13.88
N HIS A 144 4.52 11.60 14.36
CA HIS A 144 5.15 12.43 15.38
C HIS A 144 5.43 11.63 16.68
N SER A 145 4.45 10.87 17.16
CA SER A 145 4.64 10.00 18.33
C SER A 145 5.68 8.89 18.13
N LEU A 146 5.92 8.47 16.89
CA LEU A 146 6.98 7.53 16.53
C LEU A 146 8.35 8.18 16.33
N GLY A 147 8.43 9.53 16.38
CA GLY A 147 9.65 10.30 16.14
C GLY A 147 10.00 10.49 14.65
N ASP A 148 9.07 10.18 13.74
CA ASP A 148 9.24 10.40 12.30
C ASP A 148 8.57 11.73 11.89
N ASP A 149 9.17 12.83 12.34
CA ASP A 149 8.61 14.17 12.24
C ASP A 149 8.59 14.70 10.80
N GLU A 150 9.50 14.25 9.95
CA GLU A 150 9.50 14.59 8.53
C GLU A 150 8.25 13.99 7.82
N VAL A 151 7.89 12.75 8.14
CA VAL A 151 6.69 12.12 7.59
C VAL A 151 5.43 12.72 8.22
N SER A 152 5.47 13.03 9.52
CA SER A 152 4.41 13.78 10.21
C SER A 152 4.11 15.10 9.51
N LEU A 153 5.13 15.90 9.21
CA LEU A 153 5.00 17.17 8.49
C LEU A 153 4.40 16.99 7.09
N LYS A 154 4.74 15.92 6.39
CA LYS A 154 4.18 15.56 5.09
C LYS A 154 2.67 15.32 5.15
N TYR A 155 2.23 14.50 6.12
CA TYR A 155 0.82 14.15 6.26
C TYR A 155 -0.02 15.34 6.77
N SER A 156 0.49 16.12 7.71
CA SER A 156 -0.19 17.33 8.21
C SER A 156 -0.29 18.40 7.13
N ARG A 157 0.73 18.59 6.30
CA ARG A 157 0.69 19.49 5.13
C ARG A 157 -0.34 19.04 4.11
N ARG A 158 -0.37 17.75 3.76
CA ARG A 158 -1.40 17.19 2.86
C ARG A 158 -2.81 17.48 3.37
N ALA A 159 -3.04 17.27 4.66
CA ALA A 159 -4.33 17.56 5.30
C ALA A 159 -4.65 19.07 5.28
N TYR A 160 -3.65 19.94 5.51
CA TYR A 160 -3.79 21.40 5.43
C TYR A 160 -4.20 21.85 4.04
N GLU A 161 -3.52 21.37 3.01
CA GLU A 161 -3.80 21.71 1.61
C GLU A 161 -5.24 21.31 1.21
N ILE A 162 -5.68 20.11 1.59
CA ILE A 162 -7.05 19.65 1.33
C ILE A 162 -8.07 20.56 2.03
N ASN A 163 -7.88 20.84 3.33
CA ASN A 163 -8.81 21.68 4.09
C ASN A 163 -8.85 23.11 3.54
N THR A 164 -7.70 23.66 3.15
CA THR A 164 -7.61 24.99 2.55
C THR A 164 -8.32 25.06 1.20
N ALA A 165 -8.11 24.06 0.34
CA ALA A 165 -8.80 23.96 -0.95
C ALA A 165 -10.33 23.85 -0.80
N MET A 166 -10.80 23.26 0.30
CA MET A 166 -12.23 23.15 0.64
C MET A 166 -12.79 24.37 1.39
N GLY A 167 -11.97 25.38 1.70
CA GLY A 167 -12.38 26.57 2.46
C GLY A 167 -12.64 26.32 3.96
N LEU A 168 -12.19 25.18 4.51
CA LEU A 168 -12.39 24.76 5.91
C LEU A 168 -11.28 25.35 6.78
N ARG A 169 -11.39 26.67 7.08
CA ARG A 169 -10.33 27.44 7.75
C ARG A 169 -10.01 26.93 9.16
N ASP A 170 -11.03 26.59 9.95
CA ASP A 170 -10.88 26.02 11.28
C ASP A 170 -10.14 24.69 11.25
N LYS A 171 -10.50 23.81 10.32
CA LYS A 171 -9.84 22.52 10.13
C LYS A 171 -8.41 22.68 9.59
N ALA A 172 -8.18 23.66 8.71
CA ALA A 172 -6.84 24.00 8.25
C ALA A 172 -5.97 24.52 9.41
N ALA A 173 -6.53 25.34 10.32
CA ALA A 173 -5.82 25.83 11.50
C ALA A 173 -5.40 24.69 12.45
N VAL A 174 -6.24 23.67 12.63
CA VAL A 174 -5.85 22.44 13.36
C VAL A 174 -4.64 21.76 12.71
N ARG A 175 -4.55 21.74 11.36
CA ARG A 175 -3.40 21.14 10.67
C ARG A 175 -2.12 21.97 10.85
N LEU A 176 -2.23 23.30 10.96
CA LEU A 176 -1.08 24.15 11.30
C LEU A 176 -0.51 23.81 12.67
N SER A 177 -1.36 23.53 13.67
CA SER A 177 -0.89 23.05 14.98
C SER A 177 -0.17 21.70 14.90
N GLN A 178 -0.65 20.77 14.06
CA GLN A 178 0.02 19.49 13.85
C GLN A 178 1.36 19.64 13.12
N MET A 179 1.43 20.55 12.14
CA MET A 179 2.70 20.91 11.49
C MET A 179 3.68 21.51 12.49
N ALA A 180 3.20 22.42 13.35
CA ALA A 180 4.01 23.04 14.39
C ALA A 180 4.58 22.01 15.38
N ALA A 181 3.81 20.98 15.77
CA ALA A 181 4.31 19.92 16.63
C ALA A 181 5.54 19.21 16.02
N ALA A 182 5.47 18.84 14.75
CA ALA A 182 6.59 18.24 14.03
C ALA A 182 7.77 19.24 13.88
N GLN A 183 7.49 20.51 13.60
CA GLN A 183 8.50 21.55 13.49
C GLN A 183 9.23 21.79 14.83
N ILE A 184 8.51 21.79 15.95
CA ILE A 184 9.11 21.90 17.31
C ILE A 184 10.05 20.71 17.57
N ALA A 185 9.60 19.49 17.25
CA ALA A 185 10.44 18.31 17.44
C ALA A 185 11.71 18.32 16.54
N MET A 186 11.66 19.00 15.40
CA MET A 186 12.81 19.24 14.52
C MET A 186 13.59 20.51 14.88
N GLU A 187 13.31 21.13 16.03
CA GLU A 187 13.94 22.40 16.51
C GLU A 187 13.73 23.60 15.55
N ARG A 188 12.72 23.55 14.68
CA ARG A 188 12.36 24.61 13.73
C ARG A 188 11.38 25.59 14.37
N TYR A 189 11.79 26.22 15.49
CA TYR A 189 10.89 26.99 16.38
C TYR A 189 10.23 28.19 15.72
N ASP A 190 10.94 28.92 14.87
CA ASP A 190 10.39 30.12 14.22
C ASP A 190 9.28 29.77 13.21
N GLU A 191 9.44 28.67 12.47
CA GLU A 191 8.41 28.19 11.55
C GLU A 191 7.19 27.65 12.31
N ALA A 192 7.41 26.98 13.45
CA ALA A 192 6.36 26.50 14.31
C ALA A 192 5.54 27.65 14.92
N GLU A 193 6.22 28.68 15.41
CA GLU A 193 5.58 29.87 15.97
C GLU A 193 4.74 30.60 14.92
N GLU A 194 5.26 30.81 13.70
CA GLU A 194 4.50 31.39 12.60
C GLU A 194 3.23 30.58 12.28
N SER A 195 3.34 29.25 12.26
CA SER A 195 2.22 28.34 12.00
C SER A 195 1.15 28.47 13.08
N LEU A 196 1.56 28.52 14.36
CA LEU A 196 0.65 28.63 15.49
C LEU A 196 -0.04 29.99 15.59
N LEU A 197 0.70 31.09 15.36
CA LEU A 197 0.13 32.43 15.36
C LEU A 197 -0.90 32.62 14.22
N LYS A 198 -0.75 31.91 13.09
CA LYS A 198 -1.77 31.87 12.02
C LYS A 198 -2.99 31.03 12.43
N ALA A 199 -2.79 29.98 13.23
CA ALA A 199 -3.88 29.08 13.63
C ALA A 199 -4.79 29.70 14.70
N LEU A 200 -4.23 30.38 15.71
CA LEU A 200 -4.97 30.88 16.87
C LEU A 200 -6.23 31.68 16.54
N PRO A 201 -6.18 32.74 15.68
CA PRO A 201 -7.36 33.57 15.42
C PRO A 201 -8.47 32.80 14.67
N GLU A 202 -8.12 31.84 13.83
CA GLU A 202 -9.11 31.03 13.11
C GLU A 202 -9.78 30.02 14.05
N LEU A 203 -9.04 29.45 14.99
CA LEU A 203 -9.58 28.53 16.00
C LEU A 203 -10.47 29.25 17.01
N GLU A 204 -10.07 30.43 17.48
CA GLU A 204 -10.86 31.28 18.39
C GLU A 204 -12.17 31.71 17.72
N LYS A 205 -12.11 32.21 16.49
CA LYS A 205 -13.30 32.60 15.69
C LYS A 205 -14.26 31.43 15.48
N ALA A 206 -13.73 30.22 15.30
CA ALA A 206 -14.53 29.02 15.13
C ALA A 206 -15.07 28.45 16.46
N GLY A 207 -14.67 28.99 17.62
CA GLY A 207 -15.01 28.44 18.92
C GLY A 207 -14.31 27.10 19.24
N ASN A 208 -13.30 26.71 18.47
CA ASN A 208 -12.55 25.48 18.68
C ASN A 208 -11.49 25.69 19.77
N MET A 209 -11.97 25.90 21.01
CA MET A 209 -11.13 26.27 22.15
C MET A 209 -10.18 25.14 22.55
N GLN A 210 -10.52 23.88 22.31
CA GLN A 210 -9.62 22.76 22.60
C GLN A 210 -8.35 22.81 21.71
N SER A 211 -8.51 22.98 20.39
CA SER A 211 -7.37 23.11 19.48
C SER A 211 -6.60 24.42 19.72
N TRP A 212 -7.30 25.50 20.09
CA TRP A 212 -6.68 26.75 20.51
C TRP A 212 -5.75 26.55 21.71
N ALA A 213 -6.21 25.82 22.74
CA ALA A 213 -5.42 25.52 23.92
C ALA A 213 -4.22 24.61 23.62
N ILE A 214 -4.34 23.69 22.66
CA ILE A 214 -3.20 22.90 22.18
C ILE A 214 -2.14 23.82 21.55
N CYS A 215 -2.55 24.80 20.72
CA CYS A 215 -1.62 25.80 20.17
C CYS A 215 -0.94 26.61 21.28
N CYS A 216 -1.68 26.99 22.34
CA CYS A 216 -1.08 27.67 23.48
C CYS A 216 -0.04 26.80 24.20
N ASN A 217 -0.29 25.50 24.43
CA ASN A 217 0.72 24.60 25.00
C ASN A 217 1.99 24.55 24.11
N GLN A 218 1.83 24.48 22.79
CA GLN A 218 2.96 24.47 21.85
C GLN A 218 3.74 25.79 21.84
N LEU A 219 3.04 26.95 21.91
CA LEU A 219 3.70 28.25 22.05
C LEU A 219 4.43 28.37 23.38
N GLY A 220 3.83 27.85 24.46
CA GLY A 220 4.50 27.78 25.76
C GLY A 220 5.79 26.96 25.71
N GLU A 221 5.80 25.87 24.95
CA GLU A 221 7.01 25.06 24.71
C GLU A 221 8.07 25.85 23.93
N ILE A 222 7.68 26.55 22.88
CA ILE A 222 8.59 27.42 22.10
C ILE A 222 9.17 28.52 22.98
N CYS A 223 8.34 29.16 23.84
CA CYS A 223 8.81 30.17 24.80
C CYS A 223 9.84 29.59 25.77
N LEU A 224 9.64 28.36 26.28
CA LEU A 224 10.65 27.68 27.09
C LEU A 224 11.97 27.49 26.38
N GLN A 225 11.94 27.10 25.11
CA GLN A 225 13.16 26.95 24.30
C GLN A 225 13.86 28.29 24.01
N LYS A 226 13.08 29.38 23.90
CA LYS A 226 13.59 30.75 23.75
C LYS A 226 13.93 31.41 25.08
N GLU A 227 13.89 30.67 26.20
CA GLU A 227 14.15 31.13 27.59
C GLU A 227 13.14 32.18 28.09
N ASP A 228 12.03 32.41 27.40
CA ASP A 228 10.93 33.27 27.85
C ASP A 228 10.00 32.52 28.82
N LYS A 229 10.45 32.32 30.05
CA LYS A 229 9.68 31.64 31.08
C LYS A 229 8.37 32.34 31.48
N PRO A 230 8.30 33.69 31.56
CA PRO A 230 7.01 34.37 31.79
C PRO A 230 5.99 34.13 30.69
N GLY A 231 6.38 34.28 29.44
CA GLY A 231 5.51 34.01 28.30
C GLY A 231 5.05 32.54 28.23
N ALA A 232 5.98 31.62 28.51
CA ALA A 232 5.63 30.20 28.62
C ALA A 232 4.55 29.95 29.70
N ALA A 233 4.70 30.54 30.91
CA ALA A 233 3.71 30.36 31.98
C ALA A 233 2.34 30.93 31.62
N GLU A 234 2.27 32.05 30.88
CA GLU A 234 1.02 32.65 30.43
C GLU A 234 0.30 31.74 29.44
N TYR A 235 1.01 31.21 28.42
CA TYR A 235 0.43 30.29 27.45
C TYR A 235 -0.04 28.98 28.12
N PHE A 236 0.76 28.35 28.96
CA PHE A 236 0.35 27.11 29.65
C PHE A 236 -0.83 27.33 30.61
N ASN A 237 -0.92 28.44 31.30
CA ASN A 237 -2.07 28.77 32.14
C ASN A 237 -3.34 28.99 31.31
N SER A 238 -3.22 29.63 30.18
CA SER A 238 -4.33 29.83 29.24
C SER A 238 -4.86 28.50 28.72
N ALA A 239 -3.95 27.60 28.34
CA ALA A 239 -4.29 26.25 27.91
C ALA A 239 -4.94 25.43 29.03
N LEU A 240 -4.34 25.45 30.23
CA LEU A 240 -4.82 24.70 31.40
C LEU A 240 -6.27 25.04 31.75
N ARG A 241 -6.65 26.33 31.72
CA ARG A 241 -8.04 26.75 31.99
C ARG A 241 -9.03 26.08 31.03
N VAL A 242 -8.72 26.13 29.74
CA VAL A 242 -9.59 25.53 28.69
C VAL A 242 -9.71 24.02 28.90
N PHE A 243 -8.60 23.33 29.09
CA PHE A 243 -8.61 21.88 29.29
C PHE A 243 -9.34 21.45 30.55
N ALA A 244 -9.22 22.24 31.64
CA ALA A 244 -9.95 21.98 32.89
C ALA A 244 -11.47 22.10 32.67
N GLU A 245 -11.94 23.13 31.97
CA GLU A 245 -13.35 23.29 31.62
C GLU A 245 -13.88 22.16 30.78
N LYS A 246 -13.06 21.63 29.84
CA LYS A 246 -13.43 20.52 28.93
C LYS A 246 -13.23 19.14 29.57
N GLY A 247 -12.55 19.02 30.72
CA GLY A 247 -12.21 17.74 31.33
C GLY A 247 -11.18 16.94 30.53
N ASP A 248 -10.31 17.62 29.76
CA ASP A 248 -9.28 16.98 28.92
C ASP A 248 -8.03 16.71 29.78
N ALA A 249 -8.07 15.63 30.54
CA ALA A 249 -7.00 15.24 31.44
C ALA A 249 -5.66 15.03 30.73
N TYR A 250 -5.67 14.50 29.50
CA TYR A 250 -4.45 14.27 28.72
C TYR A 250 -3.72 15.60 28.46
N ASN A 251 -4.40 16.58 27.88
CA ASN A 251 -3.79 17.88 27.57
C ASN A 251 -3.53 18.74 28.82
N MET A 252 -4.33 18.60 29.90
CA MET A 252 -4.04 19.19 31.20
C MET A 252 -2.66 18.73 31.71
N SER A 253 -2.32 17.47 31.57
CA SER A 253 -1.03 16.95 32.02
C SER A 253 0.14 17.65 31.32
N HIS A 254 0.02 17.93 30.03
CA HIS A 254 1.04 18.68 29.28
C HIS A 254 1.19 20.13 29.79
N SER A 255 0.07 20.83 30.06
CA SER A 255 0.10 22.18 30.61
C SER A 255 0.75 22.20 32.01
N HIS A 256 0.43 21.25 32.88
CA HIS A 256 1.04 21.13 34.20
C HIS A 256 2.56 20.88 34.11
N LEU A 257 3.00 20.00 33.22
CA LEU A 257 4.43 19.77 33.00
C LEU A 257 5.13 21.03 32.48
N GLY A 258 4.50 21.76 31.55
CA GLY A 258 5.01 23.02 31.04
C GLY A 258 5.15 24.07 32.11
N LEU A 259 4.11 24.24 32.94
CA LEU A 259 4.13 25.18 34.08
C LEU A 259 5.21 24.82 35.10
N SER A 260 5.39 23.53 35.42
CA SER A 260 6.46 23.11 36.32
C SER A 260 7.84 23.54 35.85
N LYS A 261 8.09 23.54 34.54
CA LYS A 261 9.36 23.98 33.94
C LYS A 261 9.47 25.52 33.91
N ALA A 262 8.38 26.21 33.57
CA ALA A 262 8.35 27.67 33.44
C ALA A 262 8.54 28.40 34.78
N LEU A 263 8.03 27.82 35.84
CA LEU A 263 8.04 28.46 37.18
C LEU A 263 9.38 28.33 37.94
N VAL A 264 10.25 27.40 37.50
CA VAL A 264 11.60 27.26 38.09
C VAL A 264 12.53 28.34 37.53
N PRO A 265 13.36 29.02 38.35
CA PRO A 265 13.48 28.97 39.83
C PRO A 265 12.59 29.97 40.58
N ARG A 266 11.74 30.74 39.88
CA ARG A 266 10.99 31.87 40.46
C ARG A 266 10.03 31.46 41.59
N ASN A 267 9.32 30.35 41.40
CA ASN A 267 8.33 29.84 42.35
C ASN A 267 8.42 28.29 42.38
N SER A 268 9.40 27.80 43.15
CA SER A 268 9.69 26.36 43.21
C SER A 268 8.56 25.54 43.83
N ASP A 269 7.82 26.11 44.81
CA ASP A 269 6.72 25.40 45.47
C ASP A 269 5.55 25.18 44.50
N GLU A 270 5.19 26.19 43.73
CA GLU A 270 4.15 26.08 42.71
C GLU A 270 4.59 25.16 41.57
N ALA A 271 5.87 25.21 41.12
CA ALA A 271 6.43 24.30 40.14
C ALA A 271 6.31 22.83 40.59
N VAL A 272 6.60 22.55 41.87
CA VAL A 272 6.42 21.20 42.45
C VAL A 272 4.96 20.80 42.50
N ALA A 273 4.05 21.70 42.89
CA ALA A 273 2.62 21.43 42.88
C ALA A 273 2.12 21.03 41.46
N HIS A 274 2.54 21.75 40.42
CA HIS A 274 2.22 21.39 39.03
C HIS A 274 2.84 20.05 38.61
N LEU A 275 4.06 19.75 39.02
CA LEU A 275 4.68 18.45 38.73
C LEU A 275 3.93 17.29 39.41
N MET A 276 3.43 17.51 40.65
CA MET A 276 2.59 16.51 41.35
C MET A 276 1.26 16.27 40.60
N GLN A 277 0.60 17.34 40.14
CA GLN A 277 -0.62 17.23 39.35
C GLN A 277 -0.36 16.48 38.04
N TYR A 278 0.73 16.78 37.34
CA TYR A 278 1.14 16.02 36.13
C TYR A 278 1.27 14.53 36.44
N THR A 279 1.97 14.17 37.52
CA THR A 279 2.20 12.76 37.88
C THR A 279 0.88 12.06 38.22
N GLN A 280 0.02 12.70 39.02
CA GLN A 280 -1.28 12.13 39.40
C GLN A 280 -2.19 11.89 38.18
N ILE A 281 -2.28 12.86 37.27
CA ILE A 281 -3.09 12.74 36.06
C ILE A 281 -2.53 11.61 35.16
N LYS A 282 -1.21 11.59 34.99
CA LYS A 282 -0.54 10.57 34.17
C LYS A 282 -0.79 9.14 34.69
N ASP A 283 -0.69 8.93 35.99
CA ASP A 283 -0.93 7.62 36.60
C ASP A 283 -2.39 7.18 36.43
N SER A 284 -3.35 8.11 36.53
CA SER A 284 -4.76 7.85 36.28
C SER A 284 -5.07 7.49 34.83
N LEU A 285 -4.40 8.14 33.85
CA LEU A 285 -4.61 7.90 32.40
C LEU A 285 -4.05 6.56 31.95
N TYR A 286 -3.04 6.00 32.63
CA TYR A 286 -2.33 4.79 32.24
C TYR A 286 -2.62 3.60 33.15
N ASP A 287 -3.83 3.50 33.68
CA ASP A 287 -4.27 2.35 34.47
C ASP A 287 -4.14 1.02 33.73
N SER A 288 -3.88 -0.04 34.52
CA SER A 288 -3.65 -1.41 34.04
C SER A 288 -4.80 -1.96 33.18
N GLY A 289 -6.03 -1.56 33.46
CA GLY A 289 -7.22 -2.03 32.73
C GLY A 289 -7.25 -1.61 31.26
N MET A 290 -6.80 -0.38 30.94
CA MET A 290 -6.72 0.09 29.56
C MET A 290 -5.70 -0.70 28.75
N ASN A 291 -4.52 -0.95 29.33
CA ASN A 291 -3.47 -1.73 28.66
C ASN A 291 -3.90 -3.17 28.39
N GLN A 292 -4.64 -3.79 29.32
CA GLN A 292 -5.17 -5.14 29.14
C GLN A 292 -6.21 -5.19 28.02
N GLY A 293 -7.22 -4.32 28.04
CA GLY A 293 -8.26 -4.26 27.00
C GLY A 293 -7.69 -4.02 25.59
N LEU A 294 -6.65 -3.16 25.48
CA LEU A 294 -5.98 -2.89 24.22
C LEU A 294 -5.12 -4.06 23.75
N ASN A 295 -4.45 -4.78 24.65
CA ASN A 295 -3.69 -5.97 24.32
C ASN A 295 -4.62 -7.12 23.83
N GLU A 296 -5.78 -7.27 24.46
CA GLU A 296 -6.81 -8.21 24.00
C GLU A 296 -7.34 -7.83 22.60
N TYR A 297 -7.62 -6.55 22.39
CA TYR A 297 -8.02 -6.05 21.06
C TYR A 297 -6.96 -6.35 20.01
N ASN A 298 -5.70 -6.01 20.27
CA ASN A 298 -4.61 -6.23 19.33
C ASN A 298 -4.42 -7.70 19.00
N ALA A 299 -4.59 -8.59 20.00
CA ALA A 299 -4.55 -10.05 19.78
C ALA A 299 -5.70 -10.51 18.87
N LEU A 300 -6.93 -10.04 19.10
CA LEU A 300 -8.09 -10.34 18.28
C LEU A 300 -7.95 -9.80 16.86
N TYR A 301 -7.53 -8.53 16.72
CA TYR A 301 -7.33 -7.89 15.43
C TYR A 301 -6.25 -8.58 14.60
N ARG A 302 -5.12 -8.96 15.21
CA ARG A 302 -4.09 -9.77 14.53
C ARG A 302 -4.63 -11.13 14.10
N ASN A 303 -5.39 -11.81 14.93
CA ASN A 303 -6.01 -13.08 14.58
C ASN A 303 -7.00 -12.95 13.42
N GLU A 304 -7.81 -11.88 13.39
CA GLU A 304 -8.70 -11.58 12.27
C GLU A 304 -7.93 -11.25 10.99
N GLN A 305 -6.87 -10.45 11.06
CA GLN A 305 -6.02 -10.19 9.89
C GLN A 305 -5.39 -11.47 9.35
N ILE A 306 -4.82 -12.30 10.23
CA ILE A 306 -4.24 -13.59 9.85
C ILE A 306 -5.32 -14.51 9.24
N SER A 307 -6.54 -14.56 9.81
CA SER A 307 -7.63 -15.35 9.24
C SER A 307 -8.08 -14.81 7.88
N SER A 308 -8.21 -13.49 7.74
CA SER A 308 -8.59 -12.84 6.47
C SER A 308 -7.54 -13.01 5.37
N GLU A 309 -6.26 -12.93 5.71
CA GLU A 309 -5.17 -13.24 4.79
C GLU A 309 -5.17 -14.71 4.39
N ARG A 310 -5.38 -15.62 5.35
CA ARG A 310 -5.53 -17.07 5.08
C ARG A 310 -6.71 -17.32 4.14
N ASP A 311 -7.84 -16.68 4.37
CA ASP A 311 -9.02 -16.80 3.51
C ASP A 311 -8.79 -16.23 2.11
N ARG A 312 -8.12 -15.07 1.99
CA ARG A 312 -7.68 -14.52 0.69
C ARG A 312 -6.76 -15.49 -0.05
N HIS A 313 -5.80 -16.08 0.65
CA HIS A 313 -4.92 -17.10 0.07
C HIS A 313 -5.66 -18.38 -0.32
N LEU A 314 -6.65 -18.83 0.46
CA LEU A 314 -7.49 -19.97 0.12
C LEU A 314 -8.37 -19.68 -1.11
N ILE A 315 -8.98 -18.49 -1.17
CA ILE A 315 -9.77 -18.04 -2.33
C ILE A 315 -8.88 -17.95 -3.57
N SER A 316 -7.68 -17.40 -3.45
CA SER A 316 -6.70 -17.32 -4.54
C SER A 316 -6.32 -18.72 -5.03
N LYS A 317 -5.98 -19.64 -4.12
CA LYS A 317 -5.67 -21.04 -4.46
C LYS A 317 -6.85 -21.73 -5.14
N ARG A 318 -8.08 -21.55 -4.63
CA ARG A 318 -9.30 -22.09 -5.27
C ARG A 318 -9.53 -21.54 -6.66
N ARG A 319 -9.28 -20.24 -6.89
CA ARG A 319 -9.35 -19.61 -8.22
C ARG A 319 -8.32 -20.20 -9.17
N ILE A 320 -7.06 -20.32 -8.75
CA ILE A 320 -5.98 -20.93 -9.55
C ILE A 320 -6.35 -22.38 -9.91
N LEU A 321 -6.85 -23.15 -8.96
CA LEU A 321 -7.30 -24.52 -9.19
C LEU A 321 -8.47 -24.57 -10.17
N ALA A 322 -9.45 -23.69 -10.02
CA ALA A 322 -10.61 -23.61 -10.94
C ALA A 322 -10.18 -23.23 -12.37
N PHE A 323 -9.25 -22.27 -12.52
CA PHE A 323 -8.65 -21.94 -13.82
C PHE A 323 -7.85 -23.09 -14.40
N GLY A 324 -7.11 -23.84 -13.57
CA GLY A 324 -6.39 -25.03 -14.00
C GLY A 324 -7.35 -26.13 -14.51
N ILE A 325 -8.43 -26.41 -13.78
CA ILE A 325 -9.46 -27.36 -14.19
C ILE A 325 -10.14 -26.91 -15.50
N ALA A 326 -10.49 -25.63 -15.62
CA ALA A 326 -11.10 -25.08 -16.83
C ALA A 326 -10.15 -25.19 -18.04
N ALA A 327 -8.84 -24.93 -17.84
CA ALA A 327 -7.83 -25.08 -18.89
C ALA A 327 -7.70 -26.55 -19.34
N VAL A 328 -7.70 -27.51 -18.39
CA VAL A 328 -7.66 -28.95 -18.70
C VAL A 328 -8.92 -29.39 -19.46
N LEU A 329 -10.09 -28.90 -19.07
CA LEU A 329 -11.34 -29.18 -19.77
C LEU A 329 -11.35 -28.60 -21.20
N LEU A 330 -10.84 -27.38 -21.39
CA LEU A 330 -10.69 -26.77 -22.70
C LEU A 330 -9.69 -27.54 -23.58
N LEU A 331 -8.56 -27.98 -23.02
CA LEU A 331 -7.57 -28.78 -23.71
C LEU A 331 -8.16 -30.15 -24.11
N SER A 332 -8.88 -30.82 -23.19
CA SER A 332 -9.52 -32.09 -23.48
C SER A 332 -10.63 -31.97 -24.53
N PHE A 333 -11.40 -30.87 -24.49
CA PHE A 333 -12.38 -30.54 -25.53
C PHE A 333 -11.71 -30.31 -26.91
N PHE A 334 -10.59 -29.57 -26.90
CA PHE A 334 -9.82 -29.32 -28.12
C PHE A 334 -9.22 -30.61 -28.69
N VAL A 335 -8.68 -31.49 -27.85
CA VAL A 335 -8.22 -32.83 -28.24
C VAL A 335 -9.35 -33.66 -28.82
N LEU A 336 -10.55 -33.64 -28.22
CA LEU A 336 -11.74 -34.29 -28.74
C LEU A 336 -12.14 -33.76 -30.11
N LEU A 337 -12.08 -32.46 -30.33
CA LEU A 337 -12.32 -31.86 -31.65
C LEU A 337 -11.28 -32.29 -32.67
N LEU A 338 -10.00 -32.33 -32.29
CA LEU A 338 -8.92 -32.81 -33.16
C LEU A 338 -9.10 -34.30 -33.50
N VAL A 339 -9.48 -35.13 -32.55
CA VAL A 339 -9.77 -36.55 -32.77
C VAL A 339 -10.98 -36.73 -33.69
N ARG A 340 -12.05 -35.95 -33.49
CA ARG A 340 -13.22 -35.95 -34.41
C ARG A 340 -12.84 -35.49 -35.79
N ARG A 341 -12.06 -34.40 -35.90
CA ARG A 341 -11.55 -33.90 -37.20
C ARG A 341 -10.66 -34.94 -37.90
N ASN A 342 -9.79 -35.60 -37.12
CA ASN A 342 -8.89 -36.62 -37.68
C ASN A 342 -9.66 -37.89 -38.11
N ARG A 343 -10.72 -38.24 -37.39
CA ARG A 343 -11.65 -39.33 -37.81
C ARG A 343 -12.41 -38.94 -39.10
N SER A 344 -12.87 -37.69 -39.21
CA SER A 344 -13.51 -37.18 -40.43
C SER A 344 -12.54 -37.14 -41.62
N ILE A 345 -11.29 -36.71 -41.39
CA ILE A 345 -10.23 -36.72 -42.42
C ILE A 345 -9.88 -38.16 -42.80
N LYS A 346 -9.81 -39.10 -41.87
CA LYS A 346 -9.59 -40.52 -42.21
C LYS A 346 -10.73 -41.09 -42.99
N SER A 347 -11.99 -40.78 -42.65
CA SER A 347 -13.14 -41.26 -43.44
C SER A 347 -13.16 -40.66 -44.84
N THR A 348 -12.84 -39.38 -45.00
CA THR A 348 -12.71 -38.74 -46.34
C THR A 348 -11.49 -39.24 -47.11
N LEU A 349 -10.39 -39.60 -46.43
CA LEU A 349 -9.20 -40.21 -47.06
C LEU A 349 -9.50 -41.65 -47.52
N VAL A 350 -10.22 -42.44 -46.72
CA VAL A 350 -10.67 -43.78 -47.11
C VAL A 350 -11.58 -43.69 -48.33
N ASP A 351 -12.55 -42.75 -48.30
CA ASP A 351 -13.46 -42.50 -49.45
C ASP A 351 -12.73 -41.97 -50.68
N ALA A 352 -11.64 -41.17 -50.46
CA ALA A 352 -10.78 -40.69 -51.55
C ALA A 352 -9.80 -41.78 -52.03
N MET A 353 -9.32 -42.67 -51.15
CA MET A 353 -8.50 -43.84 -51.54
C MET A 353 -9.31 -44.88 -52.33
N ASP A 354 -10.56 -45.13 -51.92
CA ASP A 354 -11.47 -45.99 -52.71
C ASP A 354 -11.78 -45.40 -54.08
N LYS A 355 -11.84 -44.08 -54.22
CA LYS A 355 -11.95 -43.38 -55.53
C LYS A 355 -10.63 -43.32 -56.27
N LEU A 356 -9.46 -43.36 -55.61
CA LEU A 356 -8.13 -43.34 -56.21
C LEU A 356 -7.63 -44.73 -56.61
N ASP A 357 -8.07 -45.81 -55.98
CA ASP A 357 -7.83 -47.18 -56.45
C ASP A 357 -8.53 -47.45 -57.78
N VAL A 358 -9.57 -46.73 -58.13
CA VAL A 358 -10.21 -46.69 -59.45
C VAL A 358 -9.40 -45.82 -60.42
N ALA A 359 -8.52 -44.91 -60.00
CA ALA A 359 -7.76 -43.99 -60.86
C ALA A 359 -6.25 -44.30 -60.92
N LYS A 360 -5.75 -45.38 -60.30
CA LYS A 360 -4.34 -45.74 -60.21
C LYS A 360 -3.77 -46.43 -61.46
N ASN A 361 -3.82 -45.73 -62.56
CA ASN A 361 -2.94 -46.01 -63.68
C ASN A 361 -2.50 -44.69 -64.34
N ARG A 362 -1.63 -43.88 -63.66
CA ARG A 362 -0.63 -42.98 -64.32
C ARG A 362 0.14 -42.10 -63.32
N ALA A 363 1.48 -42.43 -63.23
CA ALA A 363 2.63 -41.52 -63.17
C ALA A 363 3.09 -40.91 -61.77
N PRO A 364 4.38 -40.43 -61.60
CA PRO A 364 5.29 -40.84 -60.55
C PRO A 364 5.53 -39.76 -59.46
N ALA A 365 6.10 -40.20 -58.30
CA ALA A 365 6.38 -39.50 -57.06
C ALA A 365 7.37 -38.33 -57.15
N ARG A 366 7.10 -37.30 -56.41
CA ARG A 366 8.05 -36.23 -56.05
C ARG A 366 8.18 -36.12 -54.51
N ASN A 367 9.44 -36.18 -54.02
CA ASN A 367 9.84 -36.22 -52.61
C ASN A 367 9.60 -34.89 -51.85
N PRO A 368 9.22 -34.89 -50.56
CA PRO A 368 9.08 -33.67 -49.77
C PRO A 368 10.43 -33.17 -49.20
N ARG A 369 10.54 -31.86 -49.12
CA ARG A 369 11.73 -31.07 -48.73
C ARG A 369 12.31 -31.49 -47.38
N LYS A 370 13.64 -31.71 -47.33
CA LYS A 370 14.44 -31.75 -46.10
C LYS A 370 14.34 -30.37 -45.41
N GLN A 371 13.74 -30.32 -44.26
CA GLN A 371 13.78 -29.16 -43.39
C GLN A 371 15.22 -28.94 -42.88
N ASP A 372 15.72 -27.71 -42.93
CA ASP A 372 17.11 -27.36 -42.62
C ASP A 372 17.34 -27.48 -41.10
N MET A 373 18.01 -28.54 -40.67
CA MET A 373 18.32 -28.84 -39.28
C MET A 373 19.21 -27.75 -38.65
N VAL A 374 19.96 -27.02 -39.46
CA VAL A 374 20.82 -25.90 -39.01
C VAL A 374 19.99 -24.75 -38.48
N GLU A 375 18.95 -24.35 -39.25
CA GLU A 375 18.08 -23.25 -38.81
C GLU A 375 17.24 -23.65 -37.59
N MET A 376 16.82 -24.88 -37.48
CA MET A 376 16.11 -25.39 -36.32
C MET A 376 17.00 -25.37 -35.08
N LEU A 377 18.27 -25.76 -35.16
CA LEU A 377 19.22 -25.69 -34.04
C LEU A 377 19.53 -24.25 -33.66
N LYS A 378 19.73 -23.35 -34.63
CA LYS A 378 19.94 -21.93 -34.32
C LYS A 378 18.78 -21.32 -33.57
N ALA A 379 17.54 -21.61 -33.95
CA ALA A 379 16.34 -21.15 -33.26
C ALA A 379 16.25 -21.67 -31.82
N GLU A 380 16.54 -22.97 -31.63
CA GLU A 380 16.49 -23.58 -30.31
C GLU A 380 17.58 -23.04 -29.35
N VAL A 381 18.80 -22.87 -29.86
CA VAL A 381 19.90 -22.24 -29.10
C VAL A 381 19.56 -20.80 -28.68
N ARG A 382 18.97 -20.04 -29.64
CA ARG A 382 18.52 -18.66 -29.35
C ARG A 382 17.44 -18.63 -28.26
N ARG A 383 16.51 -19.58 -28.25
CA ARG A 383 15.47 -19.73 -27.24
C ARG A 383 16.07 -20.00 -25.86
N GLN A 384 17.00 -20.96 -25.74
CA GLN A 384 17.65 -21.28 -24.45
C GLN A 384 18.40 -20.07 -23.86
N ILE A 385 19.10 -19.29 -24.69
CA ILE A 385 19.80 -18.08 -24.25
C ILE A 385 18.81 -17.02 -23.77
N LEU A 386 17.70 -16.78 -24.48
CA LEU A 386 16.68 -15.80 -24.08
C LEU A 386 15.94 -16.20 -22.79
N GLU A 387 15.83 -17.49 -22.51
CA GLU A 387 15.29 -18.02 -21.25
C GLU A 387 16.30 -17.96 -20.06
N GLY A 388 17.51 -17.43 -20.31
CA GLY A 388 18.56 -17.32 -19.28
C GLY A 388 19.17 -18.68 -18.88
N LYS A 389 19.02 -19.71 -19.73
CA LYS A 389 19.57 -21.05 -19.49
C LYS A 389 20.95 -21.21 -20.13
N ASP A 390 21.77 -22.07 -19.52
CA ASP A 390 22.98 -22.53 -20.18
C ASP A 390 22.61 -23.39 -21.39
N VAL A 391 23.29 -23.16 -22.53
CA VAL A 391 23.01 -23.90 -23.77
C VAL A 391 23.47 -25.35 -23.62
N ASP A 392 22.51 -26.26 -23.52
CA ASP A 392 22.73 -27.70 -23.51
C ASP A 392 22.35 -28.32 -24.86
N LEU A 393 23.36 -28.80 -25.58
CA LEU A 393 23.18 -29.49 -26.87
C LEU A 393 22.41 -30.82 -26.75
N GLN A 394 22.32 -31.42 -25.58
CA GLN A 394 21.55 -32.63 -25.35
C GLN A 394 20.05 -32.28 -25.24
N GLU A 395 19.72 -31.21 -24.51
CA GLU A 395 18.38 -30.67 -24.45
C GLU A 395 17.92 -30.12 -25.79
N ALA A 396 18.80 -29.41 -26.50
CA ALA A 396 18.52 -28.93 -27.84
C ALA A 396 18.25 -30.09 -28.86
N ALA A 397 19.02 -31.18 -28.78
CA ALA A 397 18.78 -32.35 -29.61
C ALA A 397 17.44 -33.04 -29.29
N ALA A 398 17.10 -33.14 -27.99
CA ALA A 398 15.82 -33.68 -27.56
C ALA A 398 14.63 -32.82 -28.03
N ALA A 399 14.74 -31.49 -27.94
CA ALA A 399 13.74 -30.56 -28.49
C ALA A 399 13.52 -30.69 -30.01
N LEU A 400 14.59 -31.05 -30.73
CA LEU A 400 14.55 -31.33 -32.18
C LEU A 400 14.22 -32.78 -32.49
N CYS A 401 13.74 -33.56 -31.55
CA CYS A 401 13.37 -34.97 -31.71
C CYS A 401 14.51 -35.83 -32.29
N THR A 402 15.78 -35.57 -31.93
CA THR A 402 16.95 -36.28 -32.40
C THR A 402 17.93 -36.58 -31.28
N SER A 403 18.94 -37.42 -31.52
CA SER A 403 20.04 -37.63 -30.57
C SER A 403 21.19 -36.66 -30.84
N ARG A 404 21.94 -36.29 -29.76
CA ARG A 404 23.12 -35.42 -29.89
C ARG A 404 24.12 -35.88 -30.93
N ALA A 405 24.33 -37.19 -31.05
CA ALA A 405 25.24 -37.79 -32.06
C ALA A 405 24.71 -37.57 -33.47
N ASN A 406 23.40 -37.77 -33.68
CA ASN A 406 22.76 -37.57 -34.97
C ASN A 406 22.71 -36.09 -35.35
N LEU A 407 22.39 -35.19 -34.40
CA LEU A 407 22.43 -33.75 -34.58
C LEU A 407 23.83 -33.28 -35.02
N ASN A 408 24.90 -33.68 -34.30
CA ASN A 408 26.28 -33.36 -34.68
C ASN A 408 26.62 -33.84 -36.10
N ARG A 409 26.22 -35.08 -36.48
CA ARG A 409 26.49 -35.63 -37.79
C ARG A 409 25.75 -34.83 -38.88
N GLN A 410 24.50 -34.48 -38.68
CA GLN A 410 23.70 -33.73 -39.65
C GLN A 410 24.22 -32.31 -39.84
N ILE A 411 24.52 -31.59 -38.74
CA ILE A 411 25.10 -30.24 -38.78
C ILE A 411 26.45 -30.28 -39.52
N LYS A 412 27.33 -31.21 -39.17
CA LYS A 412 28.63 -31.33 -39.85
C LYS A 412 28.51 -31.65 -41.34
N THR A 413 27.50 -32.44 -41.72
CA THR A 413 27.23 -32.75 -43.14
C THR A 413 26.70 -31.55 -43.90
N GLN A 414 25.90 -30.66 -43.26
CA GLN A 414 25.29 -29.50 -43.90
C GLN A 414 26.21 -28.27 -43.91
N THR A 415 27.00 -28.04 -42.86
CA THR A 415 27.81 -26.83 -42.68
C THR A 415 29.32 -27.06 -42.74
N GLY A 416 29.78 -28.27 -42.62
CA GLY A 416 31.21 -28.59 -42.43
C GLY A 416 31.71 -28.34 -41.01
N GLU A 417 30.91 -27.73 -40.11
CA GLU A 417 31.29 -27.35 -38.78
C GLU A 417 30.67 -28.24 -37.67
N SER A 418 31.24 -28.17 -36.45
CA SER A 418 30.64 -28.85 -35.31
C SER A 418 29.44 -28.05 -34.77
N SER A 419 28.48 -28.75 -34.15
CA SER A 419 27.35 -28.08 -33.49
C SER A 419 27.80 -27.08 -32.38
N SER A 420 28.92 -27.30 -31.73
CA SER A 420 29.52 -26.35 -30.75
C SER A 420 30.00 -25.06 -31.40
N ASN A 421 30.57 -25.13 -32.62
CA ASN A 421 30.95 -23.94 -33.39
C ASN A 421 29.72 -23.15 -33.81
N LEU A 422 28.66 -23.84 -34.25
CA LEU A 422 27.39 -23.23 -34.60
C LEU A 422 26.76 -22.48 -33.41
N VAL A 423 26.79 -23.09 -32.20
CA VAL A 423 26.35 -22.43 -30.95
C VAL A 423 27.14 -21.16 -30.70
N SER A 424 28.48 -21.23 -30.85
CA SER A 424 29.35 -20.06 -30.69
C SER A 424 28.99 -18.95 -31.67
N GLY A 425 28.67 -19.32 -32.92
CA GLY A 425 28.19 -18.39 -33.95
C GLY A 425 26.89 -17.68 -33.53
N VAL A 426 25.89 -18.43 -33.07
CA VAL A 426 24.61 -17.88 -32.60
C VAL A 426 24.80 -16.90 -31.44
N ARG A 427 25.66 -17.24 -30.44
CA ARG A 427 26.00 -16.36 -29.31
C ARG A 427 26.62 -15.05 -29.78
N VAL A 428 27.52 -15.11 -30.76
CA VAL A 428 28.19 -13.93 -31.34
C VAL A 428 27.19 -13.09 -32.15
N ASP A 429 26.29 -13.69 -32.87
CA ASP A 429 25.28 -12.95 -33.64
C ASP A 429 24.29 -12.22 -32.71
N MET A 430 23.85 -12.84 -31.63
CA MET A 430 23.06 -12.19 -30.58
C MET A 430 23.85 -11.05 -29.90
N ALA A 431 25.15 -11.26 -29.64
CA ALA A 431 26.00 -10.21 -29.07
C ALA A 431 26.13 -8.99 -30.02
N LYS A 432 26.24 -9.21 -31.33
CA LYS A 432 26.25 -8.13 -32.33
C LYS A 432 24.95 -7.33 -32.31
N GLU A 433 23.78 -8.00 -32.21
CA GLU A 433 22.48 -7.35 -32.12
C GLU A 433 22.39 -6.45 -30.88
N ILE A 434 22.87 -6.92 -29.71
CA ILE A 434 22.87 -6.15 -28.48
C ILE A 434 23.84 -4.97 -28.55
N LEU A 435 25.07 -5.20 -29.02
CA LEU A 435 26.09 -4.15 -29.16
C LEU A 435 25.71 -3.06 -30.16
N ALA A 436 24.87 -3.40 -31.17
CA ALA A 436 24.31 -2.43 -32.12
C ALA A 436 23.19 -1.60 -31.50
N SER A 437 22.30 -2.24 -30.71
CA SER A 437 21.10 -1.62 -30.14
C SER A 437 21.36 -0.88 -28.82
N GLN A 438 22.34 -1.32 -28.01
CA GLN A 438 22.64 -0.82 -26.66
C GLN A 438 24.12 -0.43 -26.55
N LYS A 439 24.49 0.71 -27.09
CA LYS A 439 25.89 1.16 -27.22
C LYS A 439 26.61 1.34 -25.87
N ASP A 440 25.89 1.69 -24.81
CA ASP A 440 26.46 1.97 -23.48
C ASP A 440 26.52 0.73 -22.55
N ARG A 441 25.99 -0.41 -23.00
CA ARG A 441 25.96 -1.63 -22.17
C ARG A 441 27.37 -2.19 -21.97
N PRO A 442 27.76 -2.51 -20.70
CA PRO A 442 29.08 -3.12 -20.43
C PRO A 442 29.29 -4.42 -21.19
N ILE A 443 30.52 -4.68 -21.66
CA ILE A 443 30.85 -5.92 -22.39
C ILE A 443 30.65 -7.14 -21.50
N SER A 444 30.85 -7.02 -20.18
CA SER A 444 30.54 -8.06 -19.21
C SER A 444 29.05 -8.50 -19.24
N ASP A 445 28.16 -7.52 -19.32
CA ASP A 445 26.72 -7.78 -19.31
C ASP A 445 26.24 -8.39 -20.63
N VAL A 446 26.88 -8.01 -21.75
CA VAL A 446 26.62 -8.63 -23.04
C VAL A 446 27.10 -10.07 -23.08
N ALA A 447 28.27 -10.36 -22.49
CA ALA A 447 28.81 -11.70 -22.36
C ALA A 447 27.89 -12.61 -21.54
N ALA A 448 27.47 -12.11 -20.34
CA ALA A 448 26.57 -12.81 -19.45
C ALA A 448 25.20 -13.10 -20.12
N PHE A 449 24.63 -12.12 -20.84
CA PHE A 449 23.38 -12.28 -21.55
C PHE A 449 23.46 -13.37 -22.66
N CYS A 450 24.63 -13.45 -23.33
CA CYS A 450 24.86 -14.48 -24.35
C CYS A 450 25.25 -15.86 -23.76
N GLY A 451 25.13 -16.03 -22.43
CA GLY A 451 25.42 -17.28 -21.73
C GLY A 451 26.92 -17.60 -21.65
N ILE A 452 27.79 -16.58 -21.57
CA ILE A 452 29.23 -16.75 -21.37
C ILE A 452 29.65 -15.93 -20.13
N SER A 453 29.85 -16.61 -19.01
CA SER A 453 30.19 -15.97 -17.73
C SER A 453 31.62 -15.38 -17.67
N ASP A 454 32.54 -15.93 -18.43
CA ASP A 454 33.93 -15.42 -18.51
C ASP A 454 34.05 -14.42 -19.66
N VAL A 455 34.28 -13.16 -19.32
CA VAL A 455 34.44 -12.06 -20.27
C VAL A 455 35.63 -12.24 -21.20
N SER A 456 36.76 -12.80 -20.69
CA SER A 456 37.96 -13.06 -21.48
C SER A 456 37.72 -14.13 -22.53
N HIS A 457 36.99 -15.18 -22.13
CA HIS A 457 36.54 -16.22 -23.03
C HIS A 457 35.57 -15.67 -24.10
N PHE A 458 34.60 -14.83 -23.71
CA PHE A 458 33.69 -14.17 -24.63
C PHE A 458 34.42 -13.33 -25.68
N ILE A 459 35.39 -12.49 -25.25
CA ILE A 459 36.16 -11.64 -26.18
C ILE A 459 36.95 -12.53 -27.18
N SER A 460 37.52 -13.64 -26.72
CA SER A 460 38.24 -14.59 -27.56
C SER A 460 37.33 -15.24 -28.61
N VAL A 461 36.16 -15.73 -28.18
CA VAL A 461 35.16 -16.35 -29.07
C VAL A 461 34.62 -15.34 -30.09
N PHE A 462 34.30 -14.15 -29.65
CA PHE A 462 33.80 -13.07 -30.49
C PHE A 462 34.84 -12.67 -31.56
N LYS A 463 36.11 -12.49 -31.16
CA LYS A 463 37.18 -12.17 -32.08
C LYS A 463 37.46 -13.30 -33.08
N LYS A 464 37.38 -14.55 -32.62
CA LYS A 464 37.53 -15.73 -33.50
C LYS A 464 36.48 -15.80 -34.61
N VAL A 465 35.23 -15.42 -34.28
CA VAL A 465 34.12 -15.49 -35.25
C VAL A 465 34.06 -14.24 -36.15
N THR A 466 34.39 -13.07 -35.61
CA THR A 466 34.19 -11.80 -36.33
C THR A 466 35.48 -11.15 -36.84
N GLY A 467 36.65 -11.60 -36.38
CA GLY A 467 37.94 -11.01 -36.71
C GLY A 467 38.35 -9.79 -35.82
N VAL A 468 37.39 -9.19 -35.07
CA VAL A 468 37.58 -8.00 -34.25
C VAL A 468 37.05 -8.20 -32.85
N THR A 469 37.50 -7.36 -31.89
CA THR A 469 36.97 -7.44 -30.51
C THR A 469 35.56 -6.86 -30.40
N PRO A 470 34.76 -7.26 -29.41
CA PRO A 470 33.41 -6.70 -29.20
C PRO A 470 33.39 -5.18 -29.11
N LYS A 471 34.41 -4.57 -28.48
CA LYS A 471 34.58 -3.12 -28.40
C LYS A 471 34.85 -2.49 -29.75
N GLN A 472 35.78 -3.04 -30.51
CA GLN A 472 36.10 -2.57 -31.88
C GLN A 472 34.88 -2.69 -32.81
N TRP A 473 34.12 -3.78 -32.66
CA TRP A 473 32.91 -4.02 -33.47
C TRP A 473 31.84 -2.98 -33.14
N ARG A 474 31.62 -2.68 -31.85
CA ARG A 474 30.69 -1.65 -31.39
C ARG A 474 31.06 -0.24 -31.89
N ASP A 475 32.33 0.10 -31.77
CA ASP A 475 32.87 1.42 -32.16
C ASP A 475 32.83 1.58 -33.67
N GLY A 476 33.07 0.53 -34.47
CA GLY A 476 33.00 0.54 -35.94
C GLY A 476 31.58 0.61 -36.54
N ASN A 477 30.55 0.28 -35.75
CA ASN A 477 29.14 0.37 -36.15
C ASN A 477 28.43 1.63 -35.60
N ALA A 478 29.15 2.56 -35.02
CA ALA A 478 28.59 3.80 -34.43
C ALA A 478 27.96 4.78 -35.43
N GLY A 479 27.97 4.47 -36.74
CA GLY A 479 27.49 5.38 -37.79
C GLY A 479 26.50 4.81 -38.79
N LYS A 480 26.00 3.58 -38.59
CA LYS A 480 25.01 2.99 -39.51
C LYS A 480 23.67 2.80 -38.82
N GLU A 481 22.66 3.58 -39.20
CA GLU A 481 21.27 3.39 -38.79
C GLU A 481 20.71 2.15 -39.55
N ASP A 482 20.13 1.21 -38.77
CA ASP A 482 19.51 -0.01 -39.27
C ASP A 482 17.98 0.19 -39.43
N PRO A 483 17.35 -0.17 -40.55
CA PRO A 483 15.92 0.05 -40.78
C PRO A 483 14.96 -0.86 -39.99
N GLN A 484 15.43 -1.72 -39.06
CA GLN A 484 14.58 -2.68 -38.34
C GLN A 484 14.29 -2.29 -36.85
N LYS A 485 14.27 -1.01 -36.54
CA LYS A 485 14.08 -0.49 -35.16
C LYS A 485 12.66 -0.66 -34.56
N GLU A 486 11.66 -1.15 -35.29
CA GLU A 486 10.27 -1.11 -34.83
C GLU A 486 9.76 -2.35 -34.08
N VAL A 487 10.47 -3.46 -34.08
CA VAL A 487 9.93 -4.72 -33.53
C VAL A 487 10.42 -5.04 -32.11
N PHE A 488 11.57 -4.55 -31.68
CA PHE A 488 12.16 -4.90 -30.38
C PHE A 488 11.77 -4.00 -29.21
N GLY A 489 11.30 -2.78 -29.47
CA GLY A 489 10.94 -1.80 -28.40
C GLY A 489 9.62 -2.11 -27.67
N LYS A 490 8.76 -2.95 -28.21
CA LYS A 490 7.41 -3.21 -27.65
C LYS A 490 7.33 -4.36 -26.65
N ASN A 491 8.32 -5.23 -26.57
CA ASN A 491 8.27 -6.40 -25.68
C ASN A 491 9.00 -6.25 -24.35
N MET A 492 9.86 -5.24 -24.16
CA MET A 492 10.55 -5.00 -22.89
C MET A 492 9.87 -3.98 -21.96
N ALA A 493 8.83 -3.29 -22.40
CA ALA A 493 8.08 -2.33 -21.58
C ALA A 493 6.90 -2.97 -20.81
N LYS A 494 6.76 -4.29 -20.78
CA LYS A 494 5.70 -5.03 -20.06
C LYS A 494 6.16 -5.83 -18.85
N GLU A 495 7.46 -5.83 -18.54
CA GLU A 495 8.02 -6.58 -17.40
C GLU A 495 8.99 -5.74 -16.54
N ALA A 496 8.74 -4.43 -16.40
CA ALA A 496 9.39 -3.59 -15.38
C ALA A 496 8.36 -3.03 -14.41
#